data_d9b1339aa2811f3b47c453ef8ab32947
#
_entry.id   d9b1339aa2811f3b47c453ef8ab32947
#
_cell.length_a   1.000
_cell.length_b   1.000
_cell.length_c   1.000
_cell.angle_alpha   90.00
_cell.angle_beta   90.00
_cell.angle_gamma   90.00
#
_symmetry.space_group_name_H-M   'P 1'
#
loop_
_entity.id
_entity.type
_entity.pdbx_description
1 polymer ?
#
loop_
_entity_poly.entity_id
_entity_poly.type
_entity_poly.pdbx_seq_one_letter_code
_entity_poly.pdbx_strand_id
1 'polypeptide(L)'
;SGGDVTLGAADEYYRHCITKMAAVHFPSCADSAARLVRMGEAPETVFCVGGLGDENIRTLPKMSREELCNSTGFPLQQPFALVTYHPETSADAGSPAAQSEALCAAMEAVPGVYWLITGSNADAGGQICTARMQRFAAEHPDRAGFIQSLGLRRYLSAMQYAALVAGNSSSGVVETPTFKVPTV
;
A
#
# COMPACT_ATOMS: atom_id res chain seq x y z
N SER A 1 5.55 14.05 -4.61
CA SER A 1 4.37 14.77 -4.19
C SER A 1 4.74 16.10 -3.56
N GLY A 2 4.94 17.12 -4.40
CA GLY A 2 5.20 18.47 -3.95
C GLY A 2 3.98 19.04 -3.21
N GLY A 3 4.25 19.84 -2.17
CA GLY A 3 3.22 20.51 -1.39
C GLY A 3 2.57 19.68 -0.28
N ASP A 4 2.88 18.40 -0.14
CA ASP A 4 2.42 17.59 1.00
C ASP A 4 3.25 17.89 2.26
N VAL A 5 2.62 17.82 3.42
CA VAL A 5 3.28 17.94 4.73
C VAL A 5 3.24 16.61 5.47
N THR A 6 4.38 16.19 5.98
CA THR A 6 4.51 15.01 6.83
C THR A 6 5.35 15.37 8.05
N LEU A 7 4.69 15.74 9.13
CA LEU A 7 5.36 16.20 10.35
C LEU A 7 6.32 15.14 10.90
N GLY A 8 7.55 15.55 11.18
CA GLY A 8 8.57 14.69 11.79
C GLY A 8 9.29 13.73 10.85
N ALA A 9 8.91 13.67 9.56
CA ALA A 9 9.59 12.82 8.60
C ALA A 9 10.72 13.56 7.87
N ALA A 10 11.92 12.96 7.82
CA ALA A 10 13.04 13.49 7.02
C ALA A 10 12.68 13.61 5.53
N ASP A 11 11.77 12.76 5.06
CA ASP A 11 11.23 12.71 3.71
C ASP A 11 10.57 14.05 3.28
N GLU A 12 9.99 14.80 4.23
CA GLU A 12 9.43 16.13 3.96
C GLU A 12 10.50 17.10 3.43
N TYR A 13 11.67 17.12 4.04
CA TYR A 13 12.77 17.98 3.59
C TYR A 13 13.23 17.60 2.19
N TYR A 14 13.34 16.31 1.91
CA TYR A 14 13.72 15.82 0.57
C TYR A 14 12.71 16.21 -0.49
N ARG A 15 11.42 16.08 -0.22
CA ARG A 15 10.35 16.48 -1.14
C ARG A 15 10.39 17.99 -1.42
N HIS A 16 10.62 18.81 -0.40
CA HIS A 16 10.73 20.25 -0.58
C HIS A 16 11.98 20.65 -1.36
N CYS A 17 13.13 20.00 -1.13
CA CYS A 17 14.33 20.21 -1.93
C CYS A 17 14.09 19.83 -3.40
N ILE A 18 13.49 18.68 -3.66
CA ILE A 18 13.14 18.21 -5.02
C ILE A 18 12.19 19.23 -5.68
N THR A 19 11.19 19.73 -4.95
CA THR A 19 10.28 20.77 -5.45
C THR A 19 11.06 21.98 -5.95
N LYS A 20 12.03 22.48 -5.18
CA LYS A 20 12.86 23.63 -5.56
C LYS A 20 13.79 23.39 -6.74
N MET A 21 14.10 22.15 -7.04
CA MET A 21 14.92 21.75 -8.18
C MET A 21 14.10 21.44 -9.44
N ALA A 22 12.78 21.25 -9.29
CA ALA A 22 11.91 20.91 -10.38
C ALA A 22 11.43 22.16 -11.15
N ALA A 23 11.33 22.04 -12.46
CA ALA A 23 10.82 23.11 -13.33
C ALA A 23 9.29 23.09 -13.48
N VAL A 24 8.65 21.97 -13.19
CA VAL A 24 7.20 21.75 -13.34
C VAL A 24 6.69 20.89 -12.19
N HIS A 25 5.48 21.15 -11.72
CA HIS A 25 4.90 20.50 -10.54
C HIS A 25 3.52 19.92 -10.86
N PHE A 26 3.28 18.67 -10.43
CA PHE A 26 2.03 17.94 -10.63
C PHE A 26 1.46 17.50 -9.26
N PRO A 27 0.89 18.44 -8.46
CA PRO A 27 0.24 18.09 -7.20
C PRO A 27 -1.06 17.32 -7.42
N SER A 28 -1.40 16.49 -6.44
CA SER A 28 -2.59 15.63 -6.49
C SER A 28 -3.88 16.35 -6.09
N CYS A 29 -3.80 17.45 -5.38
CA CYS A 29 -4.97 18.21 -4.92
C CYS A 29 -4.71 19.72 -4.91
N ALA A 30 -5.81 20.49 -4.81
CA ALA A 30 -5.77 21.95 -4.82
C ALA A 30 -4.98 22.53 -3.65
N ASP A 31 -5.07 21.93 -2.46
CA ASP A 31 -4.35 22.40 -1.27
C ASP A 31 -2.83 22.26 -1.44
N SER A 32 -2.37 21.14 -2.01
CA SER A 32 -0.95 20.95 -2.34
C SER A 32 -0.49 21.92 -3.43
N ALA A 33 -1.31 22.19 -4.45
CA ALA A 33 -1.03 23.19 -5.47
C ALA A 33 -0.87 24.59 -4.86
N ALA A 34 -1.80 24.99 -4.01
CA ALA A 34 -1.75 26.29 -3.33
C ALA A 34 -0.53 26.42 -2.41
N ARG A 35 -0.10 25.31 -1.80
CA ARG A 35 1.11 25.28 -0.96
C ARG A 35 2.38 25.46 -1.79
N LEU A 36 2.49 24.82 -2.95
CA LEU A 36 3.62 25.01 -3.88
C LEU A 36 3.77 26.48 -4.27
N VAL A 37 2.67 27.14 -4.62
CA VAL A 37 2.69 28.58 -4.93
C VAL A 37 3.14 29.41 -3.71
N ARG A 38 2.67 29.09 -2.51
CA ARG A 38 3.15 29.75 -1.28
C ARG A 38 4.63 29.49 -0.99
N MET A 39 5.17 28.36 -1.44
CA MET A 39 6.59 28.03 -1.36
C MET A 39 7.43 28.83 -2.40
N GLY A 40 6.79 29.60 -3.26
CA GLY A 40 7.43 30.46 -4.26
C GLY A 40 7.58 29.83 -5.63
N GLU A 41 6.84 28.75 -5.93
CA GLU A 41 6.78 28.20 -7.29
C GLU A 41 5.86 29.08 -8.16
N ALA A 42 6.22 29.26 -9.42
CA ALA A 42 5.44 30.04 -10.36
C ALA A 42 4.10 29.36 -10.66
N PRO A 43 2.95 30.03 -10.50
CA PRO A 43 1.64 29.39 -10.67
C PRO A 43 1.45 28.68 -12.00
N GLU A 44 2.04 29.19 -13.07
CA GLU A 44 2.00 28.65 -14.43
C GLU A 44 2.80 27.35 -14.58
N THR A 45 3.60 26.97 -13.60
CA THR A 45 4.35 25.71 -13.56
C THR A 45 3.67 24.65 -12.69
N VAL A 46 2.54 24.98 -12.04
CA VAL A 46 1.84 24.09 -11.09
C VAL A 46 0.53 23.60 -11.69
N PHE A 47 0.47 22.33 -12.03
CA PHE A 47 -0.69 21.68 -12.66
C PHE A 47 -1.31 20.66 -11.69
N CYS A 48 -2.49 20.96 -11.14
CA CYS A 48 -3.21 20.01 -10.29
C CYS A 48 -3.82 18.90 -11.16
N VAL A 49 -3.27 17.69 -11.09
CA VAL A 49 -3.61 16.57 -11.97
C VAL A 49 -4.44 15.47 -11.31
N GLY A 50 -4.69 15.57 -10.02
CA GLY A 50 -5.32 14.49 -9.26
C GLY A 50 -4.34 13.40 -8.82
N GLY A 51 -4.86 12.37 -8.17
CA GLY A 51 -4.08 11.22 -7.71
C GLY A 51 -3.77 10.27 -8.87
N LEU A 52 -2.49 9.99 -9.13
CA LEU A 52 -2.08 9.04 -10.18
C LEU A 52 -2.62 7.62 -9.93
N GLY A 53 -2.83 7.26 -8.67
CA GLY A 53 -3.45 5.98 -8.29
C GLY A 53 -4.86 5.83 -8.81
N ASP A 54 -5.67 6.90 -8.74
CA ASP A 54 -7.06 6.89 -9.19
C ASP A 54 -7.18 6.66 -10.70
N GLU A 55 -6.30 7.24 -11.49
CA GLU A 55 -6.27 7.03 -12.93
C GLU A 55 -5.97 5.56 -13.26
N ASN A 56 -4.99 4.97 -12.61
CA ASN A 56 -4.67 3.54 -12.77
C ASN A 56 -5.86 2.65 -12.39
N ILE A 57 -6.58 2.97 -11.33
CA ILE A 57 -7.77 2.21 -10.94
C ILE A 57 -8.85 2.27 -12.02
N ARG A 58 -9.03 3.41 -12.67
CA ARG A 58 -10.06 3.60 -13.69
C ARG A 58 -9.68 3.03 -15.06
N THR A 59 -8.42 3.16 -15.44
CA THR A 59 -7.98 2.89 -16.83
C THR A 59 -7.37 1.50 -17.01
N LEU A 60 -6.68 0.95 -15.99
CA LEU A 60 -6.07 -0.36 -16.10
C LEU A 60 -7.14 -1.47 -16.17
N PRO A 61 -7.09 -2.36 -17.16
CA PRO A 61 -7.97 -3.51 -17.22
C PRO A 61 -7.65 -4.46 -16.07
N LYS A 62 -8.64 -4.70 -15.18
CA LYS A 62 -8.51 -5.65 -14.09
C LYS A 62 -8.64 -7.07 -14.60
N MET A 63 -8.08 -7.99 -13.88
CA MET A 63 -8.24 -9.42 -14.12
C MET A 63 -9.62 -9.88 -13.63
N SER A 64 -10.19 -10.89 -14.27
CA SER A 64 -11.28 -11.64 -13.67
C SER A 64 -10.78 -12.37 -12.40
N ARG A 65 -11.71 -12.79 -11.55
CA ARG A 65 -11.36 -13.56 -10.34
C ARG A 65 -10.65 -14.87 -10.68
N GLU A 66 -11.06 -15.52 -11.75
CA GLU A 66 -10.44 -16.76 -12.26
C GLU A 66 -9.00 -16.50 -12.74
N GLU A 67 -8.80 -15.46 -13.57
CA GLU A 67 -7.45 -15.07 -14.02
C GLU A 67 -6.54 -14.72 -12.83
N LEU A 68 -7.09 -14.06 -11.80
CA LEU A 68 -6.35 -13.73 -10.59
C LEU A 68 -5.92 -15.00 -9.85
N CYS A 69 -6.83 -15.95 -9.62
CA CYS A 69 -6.52 -17.24 -9.02
C CYS A 69 -5.42 -17.97 -9.79
N ASN A 70 -5.57 -18.08 -11.11
CA ASN A 70 -4.60 -18.76 -11.97
C ASN A 70 -3.23 -18.09 -11.95
N SER A 71 -3.20 -16.75 -11.93
CA SER A 71 -1.95 -15.98 -11.93
C SER A 71 -1.21 -15.97 -10.60
N THR A 72 -1.93 -16.21 -9.49
CA THR A 72 -1.35 -16.24 -8.14
C THR A 72 -1.09 -17.67 -7.64
N GLY A 73 -1.83 -18.63 -8.17
CA GLY A 73 -1.84 -20.03 -7.70
C GLY A 73 -2.61 -20.21 -6.39
N PHE A 74 -3.39 -19.21 -5.93
CA PHE A 74 -4.12 -19.25 -4.66
C PHE A 74 -5.64 -19.33 -4.85
N PRO A 75 -6.37 -19.94 -3.89
CA PRO A 75 -7.81 -20.16 -3.98
C PRO A 75 -8.62 -18.91 -3.62
N LEU A 76 -8.47 -17.83 -4.37
CA LEU A 76 -9.12 -16.54 -4.14
C LEU A 76 -10.61 -16.51 -4.56
N GLN A 77 -11.20 -17.66 -4.84
CA GLN A 77 -12.65 -17.84 -5.06
C GLN A 77 -13.44 -17.66 -3.76
N GLN A 78 -12.85 -18.01 -2.62
CA GLN A 78 -13.41 -17.79 -1.29
C GLN A 78 -13.16 -16.35 -0.80
N PRO A 79 -13.83 -15.89 0.28
CA PRO A 79 -13.51 -14.61 0.91
C PRO A 79 -12.04 -14.55 1.35
N PHE A 80 -11.33 -13.51 0.96
CA PHE A 80 -9.94 -13.32 1.33
C PHE A 80 -9.67 -11.88 1.76
N ALA A 81 -8.66 -11.72 2.59
CA ALA A 81 -8.09 -10.44 2.96
C ALA A 81 -6.78 -10.22 2.20
N LEU A 82 -6.58 -9.02 1.66
CA LEU A 82 -5.31 -8.60 1.10
C LEU A 82 -4.48 -7.92 2.18
N VAL A 83 -3.30 -8.49 2.47
CA VAL A 83 -2.43 -7.99 3.56
C VAL A 83 -1.16 -7.39 2.97
N THR A 84 -0.90 -6.13 3.31
CA THR A 84 0.35 -5.43 2.99
C THR A 84 0.83 -4.67 4.22
N TYR A 85 1.91 -5.14 4.81
CA TYR A 85 2.45 -4.57 6.04
C TYR A 85 3.92 -4.17 5.87
N HIS A 86 4.23 -2.96 6.33
CA HIS A 86 5.59 -2.43 6.37
C HIS A 86 5.97 -2.15 7.83
N PRO A 87 7.21 -2.47 8.26
CA PRO A 87 7.60 -2.17 9.63
C PRO A 87 7.54 -0.65 9.88
N GLU A 88 6.94 -0.27 10.98
CA GLU A 88 7.00 1.11 11.43
C GLU A 88 8.38 1.36 12.05
N THR A 89 8.99 2.49 11.69
CA THR A 89 10.36 2.84 12.09
C THR A 89 10.43 3.85 13.23
N SER A 90 9.28 4.25 13.80
CA SER A 90 9.26 5.15 14.96
C SER A 90 9.81 4.46 16.22
N ALA A 91 10.42 5.25 17.10
CA ALA A 91 11.07 4.71 18.31
C ALA A 91 10.12 3.92 19.23
N ASP A 92 8.82 4.26 19.20
CA ASP A 92 7.79 3.67 20.07
C ASP A 92 7.08 2.45 19.44
N ALA A 93 7.35 2.15 18.20
CA ALA A 93 6.63 1.09 17.46
C ALA A 93 7.02 -0.34 17.82
N GLY A 94 8.07 -0.51 18.62
CA GLY A 94 8.63 -1.83 18.88
C GLY A 94 9.48 -2.38 17.73
N SER A 95 10.04 -3.57 17.91
CA SER A 95 10.86 -4.18 16.85
C SER A 95 10.03 -4.66 15.66
N PRO A 96 10.56 -4.66 14.44
CA PRO A 96 9.89 -5.25 13.26
C PRO A 96 9.45 -6.71 13.46
N ALA A 97 10.20 -7.47 14.28
CA ALA A 97 9.83 -8.84 14.63
C ALA A 97 8.57 -8.88 15.51
N ALA A 98 8.49 -8.01 16.54
CA ALA A 98 7.32 -7.94 17.41
C ALA A 98 6.07 -7.47 16.67
N GLN A 99 6.22 -6.48 15.79
CA GLN A 99 5.13 -5.97 14.96
C GLN A 99 4.57 -7.06 14.03
N SER A 100 5.44 -7.79 13.32
CA SER A 100 5.03 -8.87 12.42
C SER A 100 4.42 -10.06 13.18
N GLU A 101 4.89 -10.35 14.38
CA GLU A 101 4.32 -11.41 15.23
C GLU A 101 2.90 -11.05 15.69
N ALA A 102 2.68 -9.80 16.11
CA ALA A 102 1.35 -9.32 16.48
C ALA A 102 0.34 -9.43 15.30
N LEU A 103 0.78 -9.09 14.09
CA LEU A 103 -0.05 -9.24 12.89
C LEU A 103 -0.35 -10.71 12.59
N CYS A 104 0.63 -11.61 12.70
CA CYS A 104 0.39 -13.04 12.53
C CYS A 104 -0.60 -13.58 13.56
N ALA A 105 -0.46 -13.20 14.83
CA ALA A 105 -1.38 -13.61 15.88
C ALA A 105 -2.82 -13.09 15.61
N ALA A 106 -2.96 -11.87 15.12
CA ALA A 106 -4.25 -11.32 14.73
C ALA A 106 -4.88 -12.10 13.55
N MET A 107 -4.10 -12.44 12.53
CA MET A 107 -4.58 -13.26 11.40
C MET A 107 -4.97 -14.68 11.86
N GLU A 108 -4.26 -15.26 12.81
CA GLU A 108 -4.56 -16.58 13.37
C GLU A 108 -5.87 -16.60 14.14
N ALA A 109 -6.16 -15.53 14.86
CA ALA A 109 -7.38 -15.37 15.66
C ALA A 109 -8.66 -15.21 14.83
N VAL A 110 -8.57 -14.94 13.51
CA VAL A 110 -9.74 -14.74 12.64
C VAL A 110 -9.94 -15.95 11.74
N PRO A 111 -10.92 -16.84 12.03
CA PRO A 111 -11.21 -18.00 11.20
C PRO A 111 -11.98 -17.63 9.94
N GLY A 112 -11.95 -18.52 8.93
CA GLY A 112 -12.81 -18.44 7.74
C GLY A 112 -12.39 -17.38 6.71
N VAL A 113 -11.21 -16.78 6.85
CA VAL A 113 -10.64 -15.82 5.90
C VAL A 113 -9.36 -16.40 5.33
N TYR A 114 -9.20 -16.31 4.01
CA TYR A 114 -7.93 -16.60 3.36
C TYR A 114 -7.07 -15.32 3.33
N TRP A 115 -5.80 -15.41 3.72
CA TRP A 115 -4.89 -14.30 3.81
C TRP A 115 -3.96 -14.26 2.59
N LEU A 116 -4.20 -13.35 1.65
CA LEU A 116 -3.27 -13.07 0.55
C LEU A 116 -2.27 -12.01 1.00
N ILE A 117 -1.06 -12.44 1.28
CA ILE A 117 -0.03 -11.61 1.91
C ILE A 117 1.00 -11.16 0.87
N THR A 118 1.35 -9.88 0.87
CA THR A 118 2.43 -9.34 0.06
C THR A 118 3.67 -9.05 0.91
N GLY A 119 4.83 -9.00 0.26
CA GLY A 119 6.08 -8.64 0.92
C GLY A 119 6.09 -7.16 1.36
N SER A 120 6.88 -6.88 2.39
CA SER A 120 7.19 -5.53 2.83
C SER A 120 8.08 -4.80 1.81
N ASN A 121 8.11 -3.47 1.91
CA ASN A 121 9.07 -2.63 1.18
C ASN A 121 10.52 -2.91 1.60
N ALA A 122 11.47 -2.23 0.93
CA ALA A 122 12.90 -2.39 1.19
C ALA A 122 13.42 -1.57 2.39
N ASP A 123 12.54 -0.93 3.16
CA ASP A 123 12.92 -0.14 4.33
C ASP A 123 13.54 -1.00 5.44
N ALA A 124 14.15 -0.33 6.41
CA ALA A 124 14.80 -0.97 7.55
C ALA A 124 13.82 -1.91 8.28
N GLY A 125 14.19 -3.18 8.41
CA GLY A 125 13.34 -4.22 9.00
C GLY A 125 12.33 -4.89 8.06
N GLY A 126 12.15 -4.41 6.81
CA GLY A 126 11.22 -5.00 5.84
C GLY A 126 11.51 -6.48 5.55
N GLN A 127 12.77 -6.88 5.53
CA GLN A 127 13.16 -8.28 5.35
C GLN A 127 12.72 -9.18 6.53
N ILE A 128 12.73 -8.65 7.75
CA ILE A 128 12.30 -9.38 8.95
C ILE A 128 10.80 -9.65 8.88
N CYS A 129 10.01 -8.61 8.57
CA CYS A 129 8.57 -8.76 8.39
C CYS A 129 8.23 -9.71 7.24
N THR A 130 8.90 -9.56 6.10
CA THR A 130 8.72 -10.44 4.93
C THR A 130 8.99 -11.91 5.29
N ALA A 131 10.11 -12.20 5.96
CA ALA A 131 10.46 -13.57 6.36
C ALA A 131 9.42 -14.16 7.33
N ARG A 132 8.88 -13.35 8.26
CA ARG A 132 7.84 -13.81 9.18
C ARG A 132 6.52 -14.10 8.45
N MET A 133 6.13 -13.25 7.51
CA MET A 133 4.92 -13.45 6.69
C MET A 133 5.04 -14.68 5.79
N GLN A 134 6.21 -14.92 5.18
CA GLN A 134 6.49 -16.13 4.40
C GLN A 134 6.34 -17.38 5.25
N ARG A 135 6.91 -17.36 6.47
CA ARG A 135 6.79 -18.47 7.41
C ARG A 135 5.34 -18.72 7.79
N PHE A 136 4.57 -17.67 8.12
CA PHE A 136 3.14 -17.80 8.43
C PHE A 136 2.37 -18.47 7.29
N ALA A 137 2.59 -18.04 6.04
CA ALA A 137 1.94 -18.65 4.89
C ALA A 137 2.35 -20.13 4.69
N ALA A 138 3.61 -20.49 4.97
CA ALA A 138 4.09 -21.85 4.89
C ALA A 138 3.53 -22.76 6.01
N GLU A 139 3.31 -22.20 7.19
CA GLU A 139 2.69 -22.90 8.34
C GLU A 139 1.17 -23.08 8.17
N HIS A 140 0.52 -22.24 7.35
CA HIS A 140 -0.94 -22.24 7.13
C HIS A 140 -1.33 -22.27 5.64
N PRO A 141 -0.87 -23.29 4.86
CA PRO A 141 -1.06 -23.29 3.41
C PRO A 141 -2.53 -23.40 2.96
N ASP A 142 -3.41 -23.84 3.83
CA ASP A 142 -4.85 -23.96 3.63
C ASP A 142 -5.58 -22.62 3.71
N ARG A 143 -5.00 -21.61 4.39
CA ARG A 143 -5.63 -20.33 4.69
C ARG A 143 -4.74 -19.10 4.44
N ALA A 144 -3.52 -19.27 3.98
CA ALA A 144 -2.63 -18.16 3.68
C ALA A 144 -1.77 -18.44 2.46
N GLY A 145 -1.52 -17.40 1.65
CA GLY A 145 -0.59 -17.41 0.54
C GLY A 145 0.26 -16.17 0.56
N PHE A 146 1.54 -16.33 0.22
CA PHE A 146 2.49 -15.22 0.17
C PHE A 146 2.99 -14.99 -1.26
N ILE A 147 3.00 -13.74 -1.69
CA ILE A 147 3.65 -13.28 -2.92
C ILE A 147 4.49 -12.06 -2.60
N GLN A 148 5.77 -12.03 -2.98
CA GLN A 148 6.64 -10.89 -2.74
C GLN A 148 6.08 -9.59 -3.33
N SER A 149 5.55 -9.65 -4.54
CA SER A 149 4.89 -8.53 -5.20
C SER A 149 3.84 -9.03 -6.18
N LEU A 150 2.64 -8.49 -6.08
CA LEU A 150 1.59 -8.72 -7.07
C LEU A 150 1.79 -7.89 -8.34
N GLY A 151 2.62 -6.84 -8.29
CA GLY A 151 2.63 -5.82 -9.32
C GLY A 151 1.29 -5.09 -9.42
N LEU A 152 1.22 -4.00 -10.16
CA LEU A 152 0.09 -3.09 -10.13
C LEU A 152 -1.24 -3.78 -10.54
N ARG A 153 -1.27 -4.47 -11.71
CA ARG A 153 -2.50 -5.05 -12.24
C ARG A 153 -3.11 -6.11 -11.32
N ARG A 154 -2.29 -7.07 -10.84
CA ARG A 154 -2.78 -8.12 -9.92
C ARG A 154 -3.19 -7.53 -8.57
N TYR A 155 -2.46 -6.53 -8.07
CA TYR A 155 -2.75 -5.89 -6.80
C TYR A 155 -4.11 -5.18 -6.82
N LEU A 156 -4.38 -4.36 -7.85
CA LEU A 156 -5.68 -3.70 -8.02
C LEU A 156 -6.82 -4.71 -8.27
N SER A 157 -6.54 -5.79 -8.99
CA SER A 157 -7.52 -6.86 -9.20
C SER A 157 -7.81 -7.61 -7.90
N ALA A 158 -6.79 -7.91 -7.10
CA ALA A 158 -6.97 -8.53 -5.79
C ALA A 158 -7.77 -7.63 -4.85
N MET A 159 -7.46 -6.33 -4.81
CA MET A 159 -8.18 -5.35 -4.02
C MET A 159 -9.68 -5.29 -4.38
N GLN A 160 -10.01 -5.34 -5.68
CA GLN A 160 -11.41 -5.34 -6.14
C GLN A 160 -12.23 -6.52 -5.58
N TYR A 161 -11.59 -7.66 -5.33
CA TYR A 161 -12.27 -8.89 -4.87
C TYR A 161 -12.05 -9.19 -3.40
N ALA A 162 -11.16 -8.47 -2.73
CA ALA A 162 -10.88 -8.66 -1.32
C ALA A 162 -12.11 -8.33 -0.46
N ALA A 163 -12.34 -9.12 0.58
CA ALA A 163 -13.34 -8.82 1.58
C ALA A 163 -12.89 -7.69 2.51
N LEU A 164 -11.57 -7.56 2.71
CA LEU A 164 -10.93 -6.44 3.41
C LEU A 164 -9.48 -6.30 2.97
N VAL A 165 -8.92 -5.13 3.19
CA VAL A 165 -7.48 -4.84 3.10
C VAL A 165 -6.96 -4.58 4.52
N ALA A 166 -5.89 -5.28 4.91
CA ALA A 166 -5.30 -5.15 6.23
C ALA A 166 -3.83 -4.73 6.14
N GLY A 167 -3.42 -3.84 7.04
CA GLY A 167 -2.04 -3.37 7.15
C GLY A 167 -1.91 -1.86 7.11
N ASN A 168 -0.67 -1.39 6.99
CA ASN A 168 -0.33 0.03 7.04
C ASN A 168 0.16 0.61 5.70
N SER A 169 -0.09 -0.08 4.59
CA SER A 169 0.19 0.46 3.27
C SER A 169 -0.71 1.67 2.95
N SER A 170 -0.15 2.70 2.32
CA SER A 170 -0.91 3.86 1.85
C SER A 170 -2.07 3.49 0.90
N SER A 171 -2.02 2.33 0.26
CA SER A 171 -3.10 1.83 -0.59
C SER A 171 -4.41 1.61 0.18
N GLY A 172 -4.34 1.34 1.49
CA GLY A 172 -5.51 1.27 2.36
C GLY A 172 -6.25 2.61 2.55
N VAL A 173 -5.62 3.72 2.20
CA VAL A 173 -6.20 5.06 2.28
C VAL A 173 -6.45 5.65 0.89
N VAL A 174 -5.58 5.34 -0.07
CA VAL A 174 -5.59 5.96 -1.40
C VAL A 174 -6.47 5.17 -2.38
N GLU A 175 -6.29 3.85 -2.47
CA GLU A 175 -6.96 3.03 -3.48
C GLU A 175 -8.24 2.34 -2.97
N THR A 176 -8.25 1.83 -1.73
CA THR A 176 -9.40 1.08 -1.20
C THR A 176 -10.72 1.84 -1.19
N PRO A 177 -10.77 3.18 -0.96
CA PRO A 177 -12.03 3.92 -1.03
C PRO A 177 -12.70 3.84 -2.40
N THR A 178 -11.91 3.85 -3.48
CA THR A 178 -12.43 3.73 -4.85
C THR A 178 -13.06 2.35 -5.10
N PHE A 179 -12.51 1.30 -4.52
CA PHE A 179 -13.08 -0.06 -4.58
C PHE A 179 -14.16 -0.31 -3.52
N LYS A 180 -14.36 0.60 -2.57
CA LYS A 180 -15.29 0.46 -1.43
C LYS A 180 -15.00 -0.80 -0.60
N VAL A 181 -13.73 -1.14 -0.43
CA VAL A 181 -13.27 -2.27 0.36
C VAL A 181 -12.92 -1.78 1.77
N PRO A 182 -13.43 -2.45 2.82
CA PRO A 182 -13.05 -2.13 4.20
C PRO A 182 -11.53 -2.24 4.40
N THR A 183 -10.99 -1.36 5.25
CA THR A 183 -9.56 -1.33 5.57
C THR A 183 -9.35 -1.33 7.09
N VAL A 184 -8.38 -2.10 7.56
CA VAL A 184 -7.96 -2.21 8.96
C VAL A 184 -6.45 -2.01 9.06
#